data_7692db799fff8bb794468e76421467ed
#
_entry.id   7692db799fff8bb794468e76421467ed
#
_cell.length_a   1.000
_cell.length_b   1.000
_cell.length_c   1.000
_cell.angle_alpha   90.00
_cell.angle_beta   90.00
_cell.angle_gamma   90.00
#
_symmetry.space_group_name_H-M   'P 1'
#
loop_
_entity.id
_entity.type
_entity.pdbx_description
1 polymer ?
#
loop_
_entity_poly.entity_id
_entity_poly.type
_entity_poly.pdbx_seq_one_letter_code
_entity_poly.pdbx_strand_id
1 'polypeptide(L)'
;MKRVRCPKCNKHITFDETRYNAGQTLVFECPDCHKQFGIRIGVSKLLSTRKEEQHRSRMNEAPIPEEQEAEATDYGRVVVVENVFHYRQELPLQLGDNILGRYVQGSGINVPIETNDPSVDTTHCIINVSQGRHGEFIYTLRDASTDGTGTFVGLQMLADNERRRIDDGTIITIGATTIILHAAGAEDEETTAESR
;
A
#
# COMPACT_ATOMS: atom_id res chain seq x y z
N MET A 1 9.47 -26.47 -7.47
CA MET A 1 9.90 -25.65 -8.62
C MET A 1 9.01 -24.40 -8.71
N LYS A 2 9.61 -23.23 -8.75
CA LYS A 2 8.94 -21.94 -8.94
C LYS A 2 9.08 -21.41 -10.35
N ARG A 3 8.11 -20.57 -10.76
CA ARG A 3 8.12 -19.91 -12.06
C ARG A 3 8.21 -18.40 -11.87
N VAL A 4 9.08 -17.76 -12.62
CA VAL A 4 9.20 -16.30 -12.68
C VAL A 4 8.95 -15.83 -14.11
N ARG A 5 8.45 -14.61 -14.25
CA ARG A 5 8.18 -14.01 -15.56
C ARG A 5 9.27 -13.02 -15.91
N CYS A 6 9.74 -13.08 -17.15
CA CYS A 6 10.63 -12.05 -17.66
C CYS A 6 9.88 -10.72 -17.78
N PRO A 7 10.39 -9.60 -17.22
CA PRO A 7 9.71 -8.32 -17.26
C PRO A 7 9.65 -7.68 -18.66
N LYS A 8 10.45 -8.21 -19.62
CA LYS A 8 10.49 -7.67 -21.00
C LYS A 8 9.58 -8.43 -21.97
N CYS A 9 9.56 -9.76 -21.93
CA CYS A 9 8.84 -10.59 -22.91
C CYS A 9 7.80 -11.53 -22.29
N ASN A 10 7.56 -11.46 -20.98
CA ASN A 10 6.62 -12.30 -20.22
C ASN A 10 6.91 -13.81 -20.27
N LYS A 11 8.04 -14.24 -20.84
CA LYS A 11 8.42 -15.64 -20.82
C LYS A 11 8.57 -16.16 -19.40
N HIS A 12 8.06 -17.38 -19.16
CA HIS A 12 8.20 -18.05 -17.86
C HIS A 12 9.56 -18.80 -17.81
N ILE A 13 10.28 -18.58 -16.72
CA ILE A 13 11.53 -19.28 -16.39
C ILE A 13 11.25 -20.08 -15.12
N THR A 14 11.58 -21.38 -15.14
CA THR A 14 11.40 -22.28 -14.01
C THR A 14 12.71 -22.46 -13.27
N PHE A 15 12.71 -22.41 -11.95
CA PHE A 15 13.89 -22.68 -11.13
C PHE A 15 13.53 -23.45 -9.86
N ASP A 16 14.51 -24.07 -9.24
CA ASP A 16 14.34 -24.80 -8.00
C ASP A 16 14.69 -23.90 -6.81
N GLU A 17 13.66 -23.48 -6.07
CA GLU A 17 13.82 -22.57 -4.91
C GLU A 17 14.50 -23.23 -3.72
N THR A 18 14.53 -24.58 -3.64
CA THR A 18 15.11 -25.29 -2.50
C THR A 18 16.63 -25.17 -2.42
N ARG A 19 17.25 -24.74 -3.51
CA ARG A 19 18.71 -24.54 -3.62
C ARG A 19 19.20 -23.19 -3.11
N TYR A 20 18.28 -22.31 -2.69
CA TYR A 20 18.60 -20.92 -2.36
C TYR A 20 18.01 -20.53 -1.02
N ASN A 21 18.70 -19.64 -0.31
CA ASN A 21 18.27 -19.17 1.00
C ASN A 21 17.22 -18.06 0.89
N ALA A 22 16.31 -17.99 1.85
CA ALA A 22 15.35 -16.91 1.98
C ALA A 22 16.08 -15.56 2.13
N GLY A 23 15.62 -14.55 1.40
CA GLY A 23 16.23 -13.23 1.36
C GLY A 23 17.32 -13.06 0.30
N GLN A 24 17.78 -14.15 -0.35
CA GLN A 24 18.78 -14.10 -1.41
C GLN A 24 18.19 -13.50 -2.68
N THR A 25 18.97 -12.66 -3.36
CA THR A 25 18.63 -12.14 -4.69
C THR A 25 19.23 -13.03 -5.77
N LEU A 26 18.39 -13.56 -6.65
CA LEU A 26 18.81 -14.36 -7.81
C LEU A 26 18.73 -13.51 -9.07
N VAL A 27 19.75 -13.58 -9.90
CA VAL A 27 19.78 -12.94 -11.22
C VAL A 27 19.49 -13.98 -12.28
N PHE A 28 18.48 -13.72 -13.12
CA PHE A 28 18.09 -14.57 -14.23
C PHE A 28 18.38 -13.88 -15.56
N GLU A 29 18.78 -14.66 -16.55
CA GLU A 29 18.81 -14.24 -17.94
C GLU A 29 17.67 -14.92 -18.70
N CYS A 30 16.90 -14.13 -19.42
CA CYS A 30 15.78 -14.67 -20.20
C CYS A 30 16.31 -15.37 -21.46
N PRO A 31 15.94 -16.64 -21.70
CA PRO A 31 16.42 -17.37 -22.88
C PRO A 31 15.91 -16.81 -24.21
N ASP A 32 14.77 -16.07 -24.19
CA ASP A 32 14.15 -15.56 -25.42
C ASP A 32 14.62 -14.13 -25.77
N CYS A 33 14.84 -13.27 -24.79
CA CYS A 33 15.14 -11.85 -25.04
C CYS A 33 16.46 -11.37 -24.42
N HIS A 34 17.22 -12.27 -23.78
CA HIS A 34 18.50 -12.05 -23.11
C HIS A 34 18.51 -10.91 -22.07
N LYS A 35 17.30 -10.51 -21.58
CA LYS A 35 17.18 -9.53 -20.51
C LYS A 35 17.58 -10.18 -19.18
N GLN A 36 18.55 -9.56 -18.50
CA GLN A 36 18.89 -9.92 -17.12
C GLN A 36 17.96 -9.17 -16.14
N PHE A 37 17.48 -9.87 -15.13
CA PHE A 37 16.65 -9.31 -14.06
C PHE A 37 16.84 -10.08 -12.76
N GLY A 38 16.75 -9.36 -11.62
CA GLY A 38 16.88 -9.93 -10.28
C GLY A 38 15.52 -10.17 -9.64
N ILE A 39 15.41 -11.26 -8.88
CA ILE A 39 14.28 -11.49 -7.96
C ILE A 39 14.80 -11.82 -6.57
N ARG A 40 14.09 -11.38 -5.53
CA ARG A 40 14.41 -11.72 -4.15
C ARG A 40 13.53 -12.88 -3.68
N ILE A 41 14.14 -13.90 -3.10
CA ILE A 41 13.40 -15.04 -2.55
C ILE A 41 12.74 -14.60 -1.24
N GLY A 42 11.38 -14.67 -1.19
CA GLY A 42 10.62 -14.27 -0.02
C GLY A 42 10.77 -15.24 1.15
N VAL A 43 10.76 -14.73 2.37
CA VAL A 43 10.93 -15.46 3.63
C VAL A 43 9.68 -16.30 3.98
N SER A 44 8.51 -15.97 3.43
CA SER A 44 7.20 -16.43 3.92
C SER A 44 6.82 -17.88 3.62
N LYS A 45 7.57 -18.63 2.78
CA LYS A 45 7.18 -20.01 2.39
C LYS A 45 8.11 -21.13 2.87
N LEU A 46 9.24 -20.82 3.49
CA LEU A 46 10.17 -21.86 3.97
C LEU A 46 9.89 -22.34 5.41
N LEU A 47 9.04 -21.63 6.15
CA LEU A 47 8.66 -22.00 7.52
C LEU A 47 7.54 -23.04 7.58
N SER A 48 6.77 -23.25 6.49
CA SER A 48 5.65 -24.21 6.49
C SER A 48 6.03 -25.65 6.17
N THR A 49 7.22 -25.90 5.58
CA THR A 49 7.66 -27.28 5.21
C THR A 49 8.54 -27.97 6.28
N ARG A 50 8.92 -27.27 7.35
CA ARG A 50 9.67 -27.88 8.47
C ARG A 50 8.80 -28.37 9.65
N LYS A 51 7.48 -28.27 9.56
CA LYS A 51 6.57 -28.59 10.66
C LYS A 51 5.94 -29.97 10.59
N GLU A 52 6.24 -30.79 9.59
CA GLU A 52 5.57 -32.11 9.45
C GLU A 52 6.43 -33.33 9.82
N GLU A 53 7.69 -33.20 10.21
CA GLU A 53 8.52 -34.38 10.51
C GLU A 53 9.00 -34.53 11.97
N GLN A 54 8.52 -33.73 12.92
CA GLN A 54 8.84 -33.94 14.35
C GLN A 54 7.60 -33.88 15.25
N HIS A 55 6.63 -34.74 15.02
CA HIS A 55 5.57 -34.97 15.99
C HIS A 55 5.57 -36.42 16.46
N ARG A 56 6.63 -36.80 17.16
CA ARG A 56 6.59 -37.92 18.16
C ARG A 56 7.68 -37.69 19.18
N SER A 57 7.29 -37.13 20.31
CA SER A 57 7.77 -37.39 21.67
C SER A 57 7.89 -36.14 22.53
N ARG A 58 7.13 -36.22 23.60
CA ARG A 58 7.22 -35.53 24.89
C ARG A 58 6.34 -34.30 25.09
N MET A 59 5.23 -34.59 25.75
CA MET A 59 4.55 -33.69 26.69
C MET A 59 5.58 -33.05 27.64
N ASN A 60 5.63 -31.72 27.61
CA ASN A 60 5.86 -30.88 28.77
C ASN A 60 5.36 -29.49 28.44
N GLU A 61 4.37 -29.07 29.20
CA GLU A 61 3.78 -27.73 29.18
C GLU A 61 4.85 -26.68 29.49
N ALA A 62 5.04 -25.74 28.58
CA ALA A 62 5.57 -24.42 28.88
C ALA A 62 4.68 -23.39 28.17
N PRO A 63 4.39 -22.23 28.79
CA PRO A 63 3.34 -21.33 28.36
C PRO A 63 3.66 -20.78 26.98
N ILE A 64 2.63 -20.73 26.15
CA ILE A 64 2.60 -20.06 24.85
C ILE A 64 3.03 -18.60 25.10
N PRO A 65 4.09 -18.08 24.45
CA PRO A 65 4.28 -16.63 24.43
C PRO A 65 3.08 -16.02 23.73
N GLU A 66 2.31 -15.22 24.45
CA GLU A 66 1.31 -14.33 23.87
C GLU A 66 2.04 -13.55 22.76
N GLU A 67 1.56 -13.70 21.52
CA GLU A 67 1.93 -12.79 20.44
C GLU A 67 1.55 -11.41 20.94
N GLN A 68 2.56 -10.64 21.35
CA GLN A 68 2.41 -9.22 21.58
C GLN A 68 1.94 -8.65 20.26
N GLU A 69 0.64 -8.37 20.16
CA GLU A 69 0.12 -7.44 19.17
C GLU A 69 0.95 -6.16 19.35
N ALA A 70 1.91 -5.95 18.44
CA ALA A 70 2.58 -4.67 18.34
C ALA A 70 1.45 -3.67 18.13
N GLU A 71 1.22 -2.80 19.12
CA GLU A 71 0.24 -1.71 19.01
C GLU A 71 0.51 -1.01 17.68
N ALA A 72 -0.39 -1.27 16.72
CA ALA A 72 -0.27 -0.68 15.38
C ALA A 72 -0.41 0.83 15.56
N THR A 73 0.71 1.55 15.43
CA THR A 73 0.69 3.01 15.52
C THR A 73 -0.26 3.53 14.45
N ASP A 74 -1.29 4.23 14.87
CA ASP A 74 -2.22 4.88 13.95
C ASP A 74 -1.53 6.09 13.32
N TYR A 75 -1.36 6.07 12.01
CA TYR A 75 -0.82 7.16 11.20
C TYR A 75 -1.91 7.93 10.46
N GLY A 76 -3.20 7.70 10.80
CA GLY A 76 -4.35 8.21 10.09
C GLY A 76 -4.75 7.33 8.90
N ARG A 77 -5.84 7.73 8.24
CA ARG A 77 -6.39 7.03 7.09
C ARG A 77 -6.97 8.02 6.08
N VAL A 78 -7.19 7.56 4.87
CA VAL A 78 -7.99 8.27 3.89
C VAL A 78 -9.28 7.51 3.64
N VAL A 79 -10.38 8.25 3.56
CA VAL A 79 -11.70 7.72 3.20
C VAL A 79 -12.00 8.13 1.77
N VAL A 80 -12.11 7.14 0.89
CA VAL A 80 -12.57 7.33 -0.50
C VAL A 80 -14.08 7.32 -0.48
N VAL A 81 -14.69 8.43 -0.86
CA VAL A 81 -16.16 8.60 -0.86
C VAL A 81 -16.75 7.86 -2.05
N GLU A 82 -17.81 7.07 -1.80
CA GLU A 82 -18.48 6.29 -2.84
C GLU A 82 -19.03 7.17 -3.96
N ASN A 83 -18.97 6.67 -5.18
CA ASN A 83 -19.55 7.28 -6.36
C ASN A 83 -19.92 6.22 -7.41
N VAL A 84 -20.21 6.62 -8.66
CA VAL A 84 -20.59 5.70 -9.74
C VAL A 84 -19.46 4.78 -10.20
N PHE A 85 -18.22 5.04 -9.83
CA PHE A 85 -17.03 4.29 -10.23
C PHE A 85 -16.50 3.33 -9.17
N HIS A 86 -16.86 3.55 -7.88
CA HIS A 86 -16.36 2.76 -6.76
C HIS A 86 -17.24 2.89 -5.51
N TYR A 87 -17.14 1.90 -4.64
CA TYR A 87 -17.72 1.92 -3.28
C TYR A 87 -16.84 2.72 -2.31
N ARG A 88 -17.37 3.02 -1.12
CA ARG A 88 -16.61 3.65 -0.04
C ARG A 88 -15.47 2.74 0.40
N GLN A 89 -14.25 3.30 0.55
CA GLN A 89 -13.07 2.59 1.01
C GLN A 89 -12.38 3.37 2.11
N GLU A 90 -11.82 2.67 3.08
CA GLU A 90 -10.97 3.24 4.13
C GLU A 90 -9.59 2.63 3.99
N LEU A 91 -8.60 3.48 3.73
CA LEU A 91 -7.25 3.06 3.42
C LEU A 91 -6.29 3.64 4.46
N PRO A 92 -5.63 2.80 5.28
CA PRO A 92 -4.71 3.27 6.31
C PRO A 92 -3.47 3.90 5.68
N LEU A 93 -2.96 4.93 6.34
CA LEU A 93 -1.70 5.57 6.00
C LEU A 93 -0.54 4.95 6.78
N GLN A 94 0.65 5.12 6.26
CA GLN A 94 1.91 4.70 6.88
C GLN A 94 2.84 5.91 7.04
N LEU A 95 3.82 5.81 7.93
CA LEU A 95 4.86 6.82 8.03
C LEU A 95 5.67 6.89 6.72
N GLY A 96 5.93 8.11 6.24
CA GLY A 96 6.60 8.36 4.96
C GLY A 96 5.63 8.59 3.81
N ASP A 97 6.05 8.25 2.59
CA ASP A 97 5.28 8.49 1.37
C ASP A 97 4.19 7.43 1.15
N ASN A 98 2.95 7.88 1.09
CA ASN A 98 1.76 7.11 0.74
C ASN A 98 1.35 7.49 -0.68
N ILE A 99 1.54 6.56 -1.60
CA ILE A 99 1.28 6.76 -3.03
C ILE A 99 -0.14 6.29 -3.32
N LEU A 100 -1.02 7.24 -3.64
CA LEU A 100 -2.42 7.02 -3.96
C LEU A 100 -2.63 6.98 -5.47
N GLY A 101 -3.45 6.06 -5.92
CA GLY A 101 -3.82 5.97 -7.32
C GLY A 101 -4.72 4.78 -7.59
N ARG A 102 -5.17 4.64 -8.84
CA ARG A 102 -6.02 3.55 -9.26
C ARG A 102 -5.28 2.22 -9.18
N TYR A 103 -5.91 1.26 -8.50
CA TYR A 103 -5.36 -0.10 -8.39
C TYR A 103 -5.20 -0.74 -9.77
N VAL A 104 -3.99 -1.20 -10.04
CA VAL A 104 -3.69 -2.07 -11.18
C VAL A 104 -2.78 -3.19 -10.68
N GLN A 105 -3.06 -4.41 -11.07
CA GLN A 105 -2.28 -5.56 -10.64
C GLN A 105 -0.80 -5.40 -11.01
N GLY A 106 0.07 -5.41 -10.01
CA GLY A 106 1.52 -5.21 -10.18
C GLY A 106 1.98 -3.75 -10.11
N SER A 107 1.09 -2.79 -9.84
CA SER A 107 1.48 -1.42 -9.49
C SER A 107 2.23 -1.41 -8.16
N GLY A 108 3.24 -0.52 -8.04
CA GLY A 108 4.05 -0.35 -6.82
C GLY A 108 3.44 0.63 -5.81
N ILE A 109 2.14 0.94 -5.89
CA ILE A 109 1.46 1.86 -4.98
C ILE A 109 1.13 1.16 -3.65
N ASN A 110 1.26 1.88 -2.55
CA ASN A 110 0.98 1.34 -1.21
C ASN A 110 -0.40 1.74 -0.66
N VAL A 111 -1.09 2.71 -1.30
CA VAL A 111 -2.48 3.07 -1.00
C VAL A 111 -3.33 2.94 -2.27
N PRO A 112 -3.66 1.71 -2.69
CA PRO A 112 -4.39 1.43 -3.91
C PRO A 112 -5.88 1.76 -3.75
N ILE A 113 -6.43 2.54 -4.67
CA ILE A 113 -7.86 2.85 -4.76
C ILE A 113 -8.50 1.91 -5.78
N GLU A 114 -9.45 1.09 -5.34
CA GLU A 114 -10.23 0.24 -6.22
C GLU A 114 -11.30 1.07 -6.92
N THR A 115 -11.03 1.48 -8.14
CA THR A 115 -11.93 2.33 -8.94
C THR A 115 -11.85 2.00 -10.42
N ASN A 116 -12.96 2.20 -11.12
CA ASN A 116 -13.06 2.15 -12.57
C ASN A 116 -12.98 3.56 -13.21
N ASP A 117 -12.70 4.60 -12.41
CA ASP A 117 -12.55 5.96 -12.90
C ASP A 117 -11.28 6.08 -13.76
N PRO A 118 -11.41 6.33 -15.08
CA PRO A 118 -10.26 6.44 -15.98
C PRO A 118 -9.46 7.72 -15.75
N SER A 119 -10.02 8.72 -15.06
CA SER A 119 -9.35 9.99 -14.74
C SER A 119 -8.45 9.90 -13.50
N VAL A 120 -8.43 8.76 -12.83
CA VAL A 120 -7.50 8.48 -11.73
C VAL A 120 -6.30 7.71 -12.26
N ASP A 121 -5.12 8.32 -12.23
CA ASP A 121 -3.86 7.66 -12.59
C ASP A 121 -3.48 6.54 -11.64
N THR A 122 -2.63 5.62 -12.10
CA THR A 122 -2.05 4.56 -11.25
C THR A 122 -1.13 5.11 -10.16
N THR A 123 -0.57 6.31 -10.35
CA THR A 123 0.13 7.12 -9.36
C THR A 123 -0.40 8.53 -9.50
N HIS A 124 -1.40 8.92 -8.71
CA HIS A 124 -2.08 10.19 -8.91
C HIS A 124 -1.61 11.28 -7.95
N CYS A 125 -1.54 10.96 -6.67
CA CYS A 125 -1.02 11.90 -5.67
C CYS A 125 -0.25 11.15 -4.58
N ILE A 126 0.51 11.90 -3.78
CA ILE A 126 1.30 11.36 -2.68
C ILE A 126 1.02 12.16 -1.43
N ILE A 127 0.63 11.44 -0.36
CA ILE A 127 0.51 11.96 0.99
C ILE A 127 1.74 11.51 1.78
N ASN A 128 2.61 12.45 2.14
CA ASN A 128 3.70 12.18 3.05
C ASN A 128 3.26 12.39 4.50
N VAL A 129 3.44 11.37 5.33
CA VAL A 129 3.22 11.43 6.77
C VAL A 129 4.56 11.53 7.47
N SER A 130 4.79 12.58 8.22
CA SER A 130 6.01 12.80 8.99
C SER A 130 5.68 13.12 10.45
N GLN A 131 6.62 12.83 11.35
CA GLN A 131 6.45 13.13 12.76
C GLN A 131 7.06 14.50 13.06
N GLY A 132 6.26 15.37 13.67
CA GLY A 132 6.71 16.67 14.16
C GLY A 132 7.50 16.59 15.47
N ARG A 133 7.99 17.73 15.95
CA ARG A 133 8.87 17.82 17.14
C ARG A 133 8.17 17.44 18.45
N HIS A 134 6.86 17.55 18.51
CA HIS A 134 6.05 17.25 19.69
C HIS A 134 5.32 15.90 19.60
N GLY A 135 5.68 15.07 18.59
CA GLY A 135 5.08 13.76 18.40
C GLY A 135 3.82 13.76 17.50
N GLU A 136 3.32 14.95 17.13
CA GLU A 136 2.20 15.09 16.20
C GLU A 136 2.56 14.58 14.80
N PHE A 137 1.57 14.09 14.04
CA PHE A 137 1.77 13.75 12.64
C PHE A 137 1.44 14.94 11.74
N ILE A 138 2.31 15.16 10.76
CA ILE A 138 2.20 16.21 9.74
C ILE A 138 1.96 15.54 8.41
N TYR A 139 0.88 15.93 7.75
CA TYR A 139 0.48 15.41 6.45
C TYR A 139 0.78 16.44 5.37
N THR A 140 1.47 16.02 4.32
CA THR A 140 1.81 16.88 3.18
C THR A 140 1.41 16.19 1.89
N LEU A 141 0.56 16.85 1.11
CA LEU A 141 0.07 16.38 -0.18
C LEU A 141 0.86 17.01 -1.33
N ARG A 142 1.15 16.21 -2.35
CA ARG A 142 1.66 16.66 -3.64
C ARG A 142 1.00 15.90 -4.78
N ASP A 143 0.86 16.56 -5.91
CA ASP A 143 0.44 15.92 -7.15
C ASP A 143 1.55 15.03 -7.72
N ALA A 144 1.16 13.94 -8.38
CA ALA A 144 2.03 13.02 -9.10
C ALA A 144 1.34 12.48 -10.37
N SER A 145 0.20 13.09 -10.75
CA SER A 145 -0.55 12.72 -11.95
C SER A 145 0.23 13.01 -13.22
N THR A 146 0.08 12.18 -14.24
CA THR A 146 0.75 12.32 -15.53
C THR A 146 -0.21 12.71 -16.66
N ASP A 147 -1.51 12.43 -16.48
CA ASP A 147 -2.54 12.64 -17.50
C ASP A 147 -3.17 14.05 -17.46
N GLY A 148 -2.64 14.94 -16.62
CA GLY A 148 -3.07 16.34 -16.57
C GLY A 148 -4.39 16.61 -15.86
N THR A 149 -4.98 15.61 -15.19
CA THR A 149 -6.19 15.81 -14.37
C THR A 149 -5.90 16.54 -13.09
N GLY A 150 -4.67 16.41 -12.54
CA GLY A 150 -4.19 17.09 -11.35
C GLY A 150 -4.91 16.71 -10.06
N THR A 151 -4.34 17.13 -8.96
CA THR A 151 -4.87 16.90 -7.60
C THR A 151 -5.44 18.20 -7.05
N PHE A 152 -6.68 18.17 -6.54
CA PHE A 152 -7.35 19.33 -5.95
C PHE A 152 -7.44 19.19 -4.43
N VAL A 153 -7.29 20.32 -3.73
CA VAL A 153 -7.61 20.47 -2.31
C VAL A 153 -8.76 21.46 -2.20
N GLY A 154 -9.95 20.97 -1.84
CA GLY A 154 -11.18 21.73 -1.99
C GLY A 154 -11.39 22.13 -3.46
N LEU A 155 -11.40 23.44 -3.74
CA LEU A 155 -11.59 23.98 -5.09
C LEU A 155 -10.27 24.40 -5.80
N GLN A 156 -9.14 24.20 -5.15
CA GLN A 156 -7.83 24.64 -5.68
C GLN A 156 -6.99 23.47 -6.17
N MET A 157 -6.60 23.49 -7.42
CA MET A 157 -5.64 22.56 -7.98
C MET A 157 -4.25 22.86 -7.42
N LEU A 158 -3.50 21.80 -7.09
CA LEU A 158 -2.09 21.93 -6.73
C LEU A 158 -1.28 22.35 -7.96
N ALA A 159 -0.33 23.26 -7.76
CA ALA A 159 0.63 23.61 -8.79
C ALA A 159 1.71 22.51 -8.93
N ASP A 160 2.43 22.52 -10.05
CA ASP A 160 3.53 21.60 -10.30
C ASP A 160 4.56 21.67 -9.17
N ASN A 161 4.91 20.51 -8.61
CA ASN A 161 5.83 20.37 -7.48
C ASN A 161 5.39 21.05 -6.17
N GLU A 162 4.17 21.56 -6.08
CA GLU A 162 3.64 22.09 -4.83
C GLU A 162 3.53 20.99 -3.79
N ARG A 163 3.93 21.33 -2.55
CA ARG A 163 3.70 20.52 -1.37
C ARG A 163 2.81 21.30 -0.43
N ARG A 164 1.58 20.83 -0.27
CA ARG A 164 0.58 21.49 0.57
C ARG A 164 0.39 20.70 1.85
N ARG A 165 0.54 21.37 2.99
CA ARG A 165 0.14 20.80 4.28
C ARG A 165 -1.38 20.64 4.28
N ILE A 166 -1.85 19.49 4.73
CA ILE A 166 -3.25 19.15 4.86
C ILE A 166 -3.51 18.69 6.30
N ASP A 167 -4.72 18.93 6.77
CA ASP A 167 -5.13 18.63 8.13
C ASP A 167 -6.33 17.68 8.11
N ASP A 168 -6.78 17.25 9.28
CA ASP A 168 -7.97 16.40 9.43
C ASP A 168 -9.19 16.99 8.71
N GLY A 169 -10.01 16.14 8.09
CA GLY A 169 -11.18 16.55 7.32
C GLY A 169 -10.85 17.19 5.96
N THR A 170 -9.59 17.31 5.57
CA THR A 170 -9.25 17.89 4.26
C THR A 170 -9.83 17.05 3.12
N ILE A 171 -10.56 17.70 2.23
CA ILE A 171 -11.15 17.11 1.03
C ILE A 171 -10.16 17.22 -0.13
N ILE A 172 -9.81 16.07 -0.68
CA ILE A 172 -8.92 15.93 -1.83
C ILE A 172 -9.74 15.35 -2.99
N THR A 173 -9.57 15.89 -4.19
CA THR A 173 -10.21 15.37 -5.40
C THR A 173 -9.16 14.99 -6.43
N ILE A 174 -9.26 13.77 -6.94
CA ILE A 174 -8.42 13.20 -8.00
C ILE A 174 -9.33 12.62 -9.08
N GLY A 175 -9.32 13.21 -10.27
CA GLY A 175 -10.32 12.88 -11.29
C GLY A 175 -11.75 13.10 -10.79
N ALA A 176 -12.62 12.08 -10.88
CA ALA A 176 -13.97 12.11 -10.31
C ALA A 176 -14.04 11.50 -8.89
N THR A 177 -12.92 11.20 -8.28
CA THR A 177 -12.82 10.55 -6.97
C THR A 177 -12.57 11.57 -5.87
N THR A 178 -13.41 11.55 -4.83
CA THR A 178 -13.27 12.38 -3.63
C THR A 178 -12.68 11.57 -2.49
N ILE A 179 -11.70 12.12 -1.81
CA ILE A 179 -10.97 11.51 -0.70
C ILE A 179 -10.99 12.48 0.48
N ILE A 180 -11.21 11.97 1.68
CA ILE A 180 -11.17 12.74 2.93
C ILE A 180 -10.04 12.19 3.78
N LEU A 181 -9.16 13.09 4.27
CA LEU A 181 -8.11 12.72 5.23
C LEU A 181 -8.72 12.64 6.62
N HIS A 182 -8.49 11.53 7.31
CA HIS A 182 -8.68 11.40 8.76
C HIS A 182 -7.30 11.28 9.41
N ALA A 183 -6.92 12.29 10.16
CA ALA A 183 -5.63 12.32 10.87
C ALA A 183 -5.62 11.29 12.02
N ALA A 184 -4.42 10.87 12.42
CA ALA A 184 -4.26 9.98 13.56
C ALA A 184 -4.87 10.59 14.84
N GLY A 185 -5.67 9.80 15.58
CA GLY A 185 -6.34 10.24 16.79
C GLY A 185 -7.55 11.15 16.58
N ALA A 186 -8.00 11.37 15.34
CA ALA A 186 -9.26 12.03 15.07
C ALA A 186 -10.42 11.09 15.46
N GLU A 187 -11.29 11.53 16.35
CA GLU A 187 -12.50 10.79 16.72
C GLU A 187 -13.50 10.86 15.56
N ASP A 188 -14.09 9.70 15.20
CA ASP A 188 -15.16 9.65 14.23
C ASP A 188 -16.40 10.29 14.84
N GLU A 189 -16.70 11.54 14.51
CA GLU A 189 -18.03 12.11 14.77
C GLU A 189 -19.05 11.36 13.89
N GLU A 190 -19.54 10.24 14.40
CA GLU A 190 -20.74 9.59 13.85
C GLU A 190 -21.88 10.59 13.92
N THR A 191 -22.22 11.17 12.77
CA THR A 191 -23.40 12.00 12.62
C THR A 191 -24.63 11.12 12.87
N THR A 192 -25.07 11.01 14.11
CA THR A 192 -26.40 10.53 14.44
C THR A 192 -27.42 11.50 13.85
N ALA A 193 -27.82 11.25 12.60
CA ALA A 193 -29.00 11.84 12.04
C ALA A 193 -30.22 11.29 12.81
N GLU A 194 -30.54 11.96 13.92
CA GLU A 194 -31.82 11.76 14.62
C GLU A 194 -32.96 12.16 13.69
N SER A 195 -33.73 11.15 13.30
CA SER A 195 -35.04 11.32 12.66
C SER A 195 -35.94 12.16 13.53
N ARG A 196 -36.45 13.23 12.98
CA ARG A 196 -37.65 13.93 13.47
C ARG A 196 -38.59 14.19 12.32
#